data_f6ea204e0e32f690f80d8c1d28d17314
#
_entry.id   f6ea204e0e32f690f80d8c1d28d17314
#
_cell.length_a   1.000
_cell.length_b   1.000
_cell.length_c   1.000
_cell.angle_alpha   90.00
_cell.angle_beta   90.00
_cell.angle_gamma   90.00
#
_symmetry.space_group_name_H-M   'P 1'
#
loop_
_entity.id
_entity.type
_entity.pdbx_description
1 polymer ?
#
loop_
_entity_poly.entity_id
_entity_poly.type
_entity_poly.pdbx_seq_one_letter_code
_entity_poly.pdbx_strand_id
1 'polypeptide(L)'
;PPFPSYSFNGENLSSDENIGIYLEDHYYSQTDAAVVFKRVDNRNGDTRFIYHGNDGTSMPWNDTAQLNYLMPEVREAVIKTIIGLAKQFRIIRFDAAMTLAKKHFQRLWFPQPGTGSDIASRSIHGVDKAEFDQIFPVEFWREVVDRIAAEVPDTLLLAEAFWMMEGYFVRTLGMHRVYNSA
;
A
#
# COMPACT_ATOMS: atom_id res chain seq x y z
N PRO A 1 7.12 16.84 16.21
CA PRO A 1 6.92 18.06 15.48
C PRO A 1 5.54 18.01 14.85
N PRO A 2 4.78 19.13 14.82
CA PRO A 2 3.53 19.14 14.10
C PRO A 2 3.84 18.78 12.64
N PHE A 3 3.03 17.90 12.06
CA PHE A 3 3.08 17.59 10.64
C PHE A 3 3.04 18.92 9.88
N PRO A 4 3.84 19.09 8.82
CA PRO A 4 3.70 20.26 8.00
C PRO A 4 2.24 20.33 7.56
N SER A 5 1.56 21.39 7.97
CA SER A 5 0.24 21.73 7.47
C SER A 5 0.44 22.07 5.99
N TYR A 6 0.23 21.11 5.11
CA TYR A 6 0.22 21.37 3.69
C TYR A 6 -0.91 22.37 3.41
N SER A 7 -0.57 23.50 2.86
CA SER A 7 -1.56 24.47 2.44
C SER A 7 -2.09 24.06 1.06
N PHE A 8 -3.41 23.98 0.91
CA PHE A 8 -4.08 23.69 -0.35
C PHE A 8 -4.05 24.87 -1.34
N ASN A 9 -2.97 25.62 -1.38
CA ASN A 9 -2.83 26.83 -2.18
C ASN A 9 -2.29 26.63 -3.59
N GLY A 10 -2.17 25.38 -4.05
CA GLY A 10 -1.63 25.06 -5.38
C GLY A 10 -0.10 25.18 -5.47
N GLU A 11 0.59 25.20 -4.35
CA GLU A 11 2.04 25.25 -4.30
C GLU A 11 2.65 23.96 -4.88
N ASN A 12 3.67 24.11 -5.75
CA ASN A 12 4.44 22.99 -6.24
C ASN A 12 5.40 22.50 -5.15
N LEU A 13 5.21 21.25 -4.73
CA LEU A 13 6.03 20.60 -3.70
C LEU A 13 7.30 19.95 -4.27
N SER A 14 7.46 19.89 -5.61
CA SER A 14 8.63 19.32 -6.27
C SER A 14 9.78 20.30 -6.31
N SER A 15 10.99 19.80 -6.08
CA SER A 15 12.24 20.52 -6.35
C SER A 15 12.75 20.33 -7.79
N ASP A 16 12.14 19.44 -8.57
CA ASP A 16 12.46 19.21 -9.98
C ASP A 16 11.64 20.15 -10.85
N GLU A 17 12.30 20.99 -11.65
CA GLU A 17 11.65 21.95 -12.56
C GLU A 17 10.76 21.29 -13.62
N ASN A 18 11.05 20.04 -13.98
CA ASN A 18 10.30 19.27 -14.96
C ASN A 18 9.10 18.55 -14.36
N ILE A 19 8.95 18.54 -13.04
CA ILE A 19 7.90 17.81 -12.33
C ILE A 19 7.13 18.78 -11.43
N GLY A 20 5.83 18.83 -11.59
CA GLY A 20 4.92 19.45 -10.64
C GLY A 20 4.33 18.40 -9.70
N ILE A 21 4.35 18.66 -8.39
CA ILE A 21 3.68 17.85 -7.38
C ILE A 21 2.79 18.77 -6.56
N TYR A 22 1.49 18.51 -6.59
CA TYR A 22 0.47 19.31 -5.96
C TYR A 22 -0.40 18.43 -5.06
N LEU A 23 -0.90 19.00 -3.96
CA LEU A 23 -1.94 18.34 -3.18
C LEU A 23 -3.24 18.25 -4.00
N GLU A 24 -3.90 17.11 -3.95
CA GLU A 24 -5.21 16.92 -4.55
C GLU A 24 -6.30 17.12 -3.49
N ASP A 25 -7.00 18.23 -3.54
CA ASP A 25 -7.95 18.68 -2.53
C ASP A 25 -9.24 17.87 -2.44
N HIS A 26 -9.59 17.12 -3.49
CA HIS A 26 -10.76 16.24 -3.50
C HIS A 26 -10.62 15.00 -2.60
N TYR A 27 -9.40 14.71 -2.13
CA TYR A 27 -9.09 13.54 -1.32
C TYR A 27 -8.54 13.94 0.06
N TYR A 28 -9.16 14.94 0.65
CA TYR A 28 -8.80 15.43 1.97
C TYR A 28 -9.46 14.58 3.08
N SER A 29 -8.72 14.38 4.16
CA SER A 29 -9.21 13.76 5.41
C SER A 29 -8.95 14.69 6.58
N GLN A 30 -9.81 14.65 7.59
CA GLN A 30 -9.60 15.42 8.82
C GLN A 30 -8.42 14.92 9.64
N THR A 31 -8.13 13.62 9.57
CA THR A 31 -7.04 12.98 10.31
C THR A 31 -5.77 12.83 9.48
N ASP A 32 -5.91 12.86 8.17
CA ASP A 32 -4.85 12.63 7.20
C ASP A 32 -4.83 13.82 6.23
N ALA A 33 -3.90 14.74 6.41
CA ALA A 33 -3.89 16.05 5.76
C ALA A 33 -3.87 15.97 4.22
N ALA A 34 -3.22 14.95 3.65
CA ALA A 34 -3.22 14.69 2.22
C ALA A 34 -3.14 13.20 1.96
N VAL A 35 -4.05 12.68 1.15
CA VAL A 35 -4.08 11.26 0.79
C VAL A 35 -3.67 11.02 -0.65
N VAL A 36 -3.77 12.04 -1.50
CA VAL A 36 -3.43 11.96 -2.92
C VAL A 36 -2.65 13.20 -3.33
N PHE A 37 -1.58 12.97 -4.10
CA PHE A 37 -0.84 14.02 -4.77
C PHE A 37 -1.08 13.93 -6.27
N LYS A 38 -1.20 15.07 -6.94
CA LYS A 38 -1.22 15.19 -8.38
C LYS A 38 0.20 15.46 -8.87
N ARG A 39 0.77 14.52 -9.62
CA ARG A 39 2.05 14.70 -10.31
C ARG A 39 1.80 15.08 -11.75
N VAL A 40 2.49 16.12 -12.22
CA VAL A 40 2.47 16.56 -13.63
C VAL A 40 3.89 16.54 -14.16
N ASP A 41 4.11 15.91 -15.29
CA ASP A 41 5.35 16.04 -16.05
C ASP A 41 5.23 17.27 -16.98
N ASN A 42 5.95 18.34 -16.63
CA ASN A 42 5.85 19.63 -17.32
C ASN A 42 6.37 19.57 -18.78
N ARG A 43 7.10 18.51 -19.16
CA ARG A 43 7.64 18.34 -20.51
C ARG A 43 6.60 17.86 -21.52
N ASN A 44 5.62 17.10 -21.06
CA ASN A 44 4.63 16.46 -21.93
C ASN A 44 3.19 16.55 -21.42
N GLY A 45 2.97 17.11 -20.21
CA GLY A 45 1.67 17.24 -19.59
C GLY A 45 1.11 15.95 -18.99
N ASP A 46 1.90 14.83 -18.94
CA ASP A 46 1.43 13.58 -18.34
C ASP A 46 1.09 13.80 -16.87
N THR A 47 -0.14 13.46 -16.54
CA THR A 47 -0.68 13.66 -15.20
C THR A 47 -0.97 12.32 -14.54
N ARG A 48 -0.47 12.13 -13.33
CA ARG A 48 -0.66 10.94 -12.51
C ARG A 48 -1.09 11.35 -11.10
N PHE A 49 -1.94 10.51 -10.50
CA PHE A 49 -2.31 10.66 -9.10
C PHE A 49 -1.53 9.63 -8.27
N ILE A 50 -0.92 10.11 -7.19
CA ILE A 50 -0.07 9.31 -6.32
C ILE A 50 -0.71 9.28 -4.95
N TYR A 51 -1.08 8.09 -4.49
CA TYR A 51 -1.49 7.86 -3.11
C TYR A 51 -0.24 7.73 -2.24
N HIS A 52 -0.21 8.39 -1.09
CA HIS A 52 0.84 8.14 -0.09
C HIS A 52 0.56 6.85 0.70
N GLY A 53 1.59 6.32 1.38
CA GLY A 53 1.44 5.13 2.22
C GLY A 53 0.51 5.37 3.41
N ASN A 54 -0.22 4.34 3.78
CA ASN A 54 -1.08 4.32 4.95
C ASN A 54 -1.04 2.91 5.55
N ASP A 55 -0.62 2.81 6.80
CA ASP A 55 -0.54 1.54 7.52
C ASP A 55 -1.84 1.20 8.29
N GLY A 56 -2.86 2.06 8.18
CA GLY A 56 -4.14 1.91 8.87
C GLY A 56 -4.15 2.49 10.28
N THR A 57 -3.04 3.03 10.74
CA THR A 57 -3.02 4.00 11.85
C THR A 57 -3.42 5.36 11.31
N SER A 58 -3.71 6.33 12.15
CA SER A 58 -4.04 7.69 11.69
C SER A 58 -2.80 8.50 11.24
N MET A 59 -1.68 7.81 10.99
CA MET A 59 -0.41 8.43 10.62
C MET A 59 -0.20 8.35 9.11
N PRO A 60 -0.19 9.49 8.39
CA PRO A 60 0.14 9.50 6.97
C PRO A 60 1.65 9.30 6.77
N TRP A 61 2.00 8.47 5.79
CA TRP A 61 3.39 8.23 5.37
C TRP A 61 3.65 9.01 4.07
N ASN A 62 3.79 10.34 4.19
CA ASN A 62 3.89 11.25 3.06
C ASN A 62 5.19 11.14 2.26
N ASP A 63 6.18 10.41 2.78
CA ASP A 63 7.44 10.10 2.12
C ASP A 63 7.40 8.80 1.30
N THR A 64 6.23 8.17 1.22
CA THR A 64 6.02 6.93 0.48
C THR A 64 4.94 7.09 -0.58
N ALA A 65 5.08 6.35 -1.68
CA ALA A 65 4.07 6.24 -2.72
C ALA A 65 3.49 4.83 -2.73
N GLN A 66 2.17 4.72 -2.67
CA GLN A 66 1.49 3.44 -2.71
C GLN A 66 1.51 2.86 -4.13
N LEU A 67 2.02 1.66 -4.28
CA LEU A 67 1.93 0.92 -5.52
C LEU A 67 0.49 0.44 -5.77
N ASN A 68 0.08 0.46 -7.02
CA ASN A 68 -1.24 -0.04 -7.40
C ASN A 68 -1.26 -1.57 -7.55
N TYR A 69 -1.48 -2.26 -6.45
CA TYR A 69 -1.54 -3.73 -6.43
C TYR A 69 -2.79 -4.33 -7.10
N LEU A 70 -3.73 -3.50 -7.58
CA LEU A 70 -4.80 -4.01 -8.45
C LEU A 70 -4.25 -4.49 -9.80
N MET A 71 -3.11 -3.93 -10.22
CA MET A 71 -2.43 -4.31 -11.46
C MET A 71 -1.64 -5.61 -11.29
N PRO A 72 -1.94 -6.67 -12.05
CA PRO A 72 -1.21 -7.95 -11.96
C PRO A 72 0.29 -7.81 -12.20
N GLU A 73 0.68 -6.95 -13.13
CA GLU A 73 2.09 -6.68 -13.45
C GLU A 73 2.85 -6.04 -12.28
N VAL A 74 2.19 -5.22 -11.45
CA VAL A 74 2.79 -4.67 -10.23
C VAL A 74 3.01 -5.76 -9.21
N ARG A 75 2.00 -6.62 -8.98
CA ARG A 75 2.15 -7.77 -8.06
C ARG A 75 3.30 -8.67 -8.49
N GLU A 76 3.35 -9.05 -9.77
CA GLU A 76 4.42 -9.91 -10.29
C GLU A 76 5.81 -9.24 -10.21
N ALA A 77 5.92 -7.95 -10.47
CA ALA A 77 7.18 -7.21 -10.34
C ALA A 77 7.69 -7.21 -8.88
N VAL A 78 6.79 -7.00 -7.92
CA VAL A 78 7.15 -7.02 -6.49
C VAL A 78 7.53 -8.43 -6.05
N ILE A 79 6.80 -9.46 -6.46
CA ILE A 79 7.14 -10.87 -6.17
C ILE A 79 8.53 -11.21 -6.71
N LYS A 80 8.84 -10.84 -7.95
CA LYS A 80 10.17 -11.05 -8.54
C LYS A 80 11.27 -10.34 -7.74
N THR A 81 11.01 -9.14 -7.27
CA THR A 81 11.94 -8.40 -6.41
C THR A 81 12.19 -9.15 -5.10
N ILE A 82 11.12 -9.63 -4.45
CA ILE A 82 11.22 -10.42 -3.21
C ILE A 82 12.02 -11.72 -3.46
N ILE A 83 11.76 -12.44 -4.54
CA ILE A 83 12.51 -13.64 -4.90
C ILE A 83 13.98 -13.31 -5.16
N GLY A 84 14.25 -12.20 -5.84
CA GLY A 84 15.62 -11.72 -6.06
C GLY A 84 16.39 -11.45 -4.77
N LEU A 85 15.72 -10.88 -3.77
CA LEU A 85 16.26 -10.69 -2.42
C LEU A 85 16.42 -12.02 -1.69
N ALA A 86 15.46 -12.93 -1.78
CA ALA A 86 15.50 -14.23 -1.15
C ALA A 86 16.68 -15.09 -1.62
N LYS A 87 17.12 -14.95 -2.87
CA LYS A 87 18.32 -15.59 -3.39
C LYS A 87 19.62 -15.08 -2.75
N GLN A 88 19.59 -13.91 -2.14
CA GLN A 88 20.75 -13.27 -1.52
C GLN A 88 20.72 -13.33 0.00
N PHE A 89 19.53 -13.37 0.60
CA PHE A 89 19.33 -13.30 2.04
C PHE A 89 18.44 -14.43 2.54
N ARG A 90 18.85 -15.11 3.58
CA ARG A 90 18.08 -16.23 4.16
C ARG A 90 16.93 -15.79 5.05
N ILE A 91 16.85 -14.53 5.40
CA ILE A 91 15.78 -13.97 6.22
C ILE A 91 15.33 -12.67 5.57
N ILE A 92 14.04 -12.56 5.30
CA ILE A 92 13.42 -11.33 4.81
C ILE A 92 12.37 -10.88 5.83
N ARG A 93 12.49 -9.63 6.26
CA ARG A 93 11.52 -8.94 7.09
C ARG A 93 10.68 -8.02 6.22
N PHE A 94 9.37 -8.16 6.31
CA PHE A 94 8.40 -7.29 5.66
C PHE A 94 7.85 -6.32 6.70
N ASP A 95 8.13 -5.05 6.50
CA ASP A 95 7.59 -3.95 7.29
C ASP A 95 6.13 -3.72 6.92
N ALA A 96 5.28 -3.43 7.91
CA ALA A 96 3.85 -3.16 7.73
C ALA A 96 3.12 -4.16 6.79
N ALA A 97 3.50 -5.44 6.82
CA ALA A 97 2.98 -6.45 5.89
C ALA A 97 1.44 -6.58 5.91
N MET A 98 0.82 -6.29 7.06
CA MET A 98 -0.64 -6.34 7.22
C MET A 98 -1.37 -5.38 6.29
N THR A 99 -0.75 -4.29 5.85
CA THR A 99 -1.39 -3.30 4.96
C THR A 99 -1.73 -3.85 3.59
N LEU A 100 -1.01 -4.90 3.16
CA LEU A 100 -1.19 -5.55 1.87
C LEU A 100 -1.95 -6.89 1.98
N ALA A 101 -2.36 -7.33 3.17
CA ALA A 101 -3.31 -8.42 3.28
C ALA A 101 -4.61 -8.03 2.57
N LYS A 102 -5.09 -8.86 1.64
CA LYS A 102 -6.14 -8.52 0.65
C LYS A 102 -7.32 -7.76 1.25
N LYS A 103 -7.91 -8.29 2.32
CA LYS A 103 -9.06 -7.66 2.98
C LYS A 103 -8.71 -6.29 3.57
N HIS A 104 -7.52 -6.17 4.14
CA HIS A 104 -7.06 -4.93 4.75
C HIS A 104 -6.69 -3.90 3.69
N PHE A 105 -6.01 -4.33 2.63
CA PHE A 105 -5.70 -3.50 1.48
C PHE A 105 -6.97 -2.93 0.84
N GLN A 106 -8.02 -3.76 0.65
CA GLN A 106 -9.31 -3.27 0.18
C GLN A 106 -9.87 -2.21 1.13
N ARG A 107 -9.88 -2.47 2.43
CA ARG A 107 -10.39 -1.51 3.42
C ARG A 107 -9.66 -0.18 3.40
N LEU A 108 -8.34 -0.20 3.23
CA LEU A 108 -7.51 1.00 3.24
C LEU A 108 -7.65 1.83 1.96
N TRP A 109 -7.66 1.17 0.80
CA TRP A 109 -7.50 1.86 -0.48
C TRP A 109 -8.74 1.82 -1.38
N PHE A 110 -9.53 0.76 -1.27
CA PHE A 110 -10.70 0.52 -2.13
C PHE A 110 -11.90 0.06 -1.29
N PRO A 111 -12.31 0.82 -0.25
CA PRO A 111 -13.38 0.41 0.65
C PRO A 111 -14.66 0.15 -0.13
N GLN A 112 -15.53 -0.68 0.42
CA GLN A 112 -16.84 -0.91 -0.20
C GLN A 112 -17.66 0.39 -0.18
N PRO A 113 -18.42 0.68 -1.25
CA PRO A 113 -19.28 1.85 -1.30
C PRO A 113 -20.21 1.91 -0.08
N GLY A 114 -20.32 3.08 0.54
CA GLY A 114 -21.18 3.29 1.70
C GLY A 114 -20.69 2.69 3.02
N THR A 115 -19.55 2.00 3.04
CA THR A 115 -18.90 1.63 4.31
C THR A 115 -18.13 2.84 4.82
N GLY A 116 -18.41 3.25 6.07
CA GLY A 116 -17.67 4.34 6.69
C GLY A 116 -16.17 4.03 6.65
N SER A 117 -15.41 4.82 5.93
CA SER A 117 -13.96 4.91 6.07
C SER A 117 -13.65 6.21 6.77
N ASP A 118 -12.53 6.28 7.47
CA ASP A 118 -12.05 7.52 8.09
C ASP A 118 -11.86 8.65 7.06
N ILE A 119 -11.84 8.30 5.78
CA ILE A 119 -11.73 9.19 4.64
C ILE A 119 -12.99 9.06 3.78
N ALA A 120 -13.91 9.98 3.96
CA ALA A 120 -15.22 9.98 3.29
C ALA A 120 -15.12 9.91 1.75
N SER A 121 -14.13 10.59 1.16
CA SER A 121 -13.89 10.57 -0.28
C SER A 121 -13.50 9.17 -0.81
N ARG A 122 -12.83 8.34 -0.01
CA ARG A 122 -12.51 6.96 -0.42
C ARG A 122 -13.76 6.10 -0.56
N SER A 123 -14.77 6.29 0.29
CA SER A 123 -16.01 5.52 0.20
C SER A 123 -16.85 5.89 -1.04
N ILE A 124 -16.70 7.11 -1.56
CA ILE A 124 -17.34 7.55 -2.80
C ILE A 124 -16.72 6.86 -4.02
N HIS A 125 -15.39 6.65 -3.99
CA HIS A 125 -14.61 6.01 -5.04
C HIS A 125 -14.31 4.53 -4.69
N GLY A 126 -15.07 3.95 -3.80
CA GLY A 126 -14.91 2.58 -3.35
C GLY A 126 -15.23 1.57 -4.45
N VAL A 127 -14.71 0.36 -4.29
CA VAL A 127 -14.93 -0.78 -5.17
C VAL A 127 -15.70 -1.85 -4.39
N ASP A 128 -16.78 -2.37 -4.97
CA ASP A 128 -17.51 -3.44 -4.29
C ASP A 128 -16.66 -4.72 -4.17
N LYS A 129 -17.05 -5.59 -3.23
CA LYS A 129 -16.26 -6.78 -2.95
C LYS A 129 -16.16 -7.73 -4.15
N ALA A 130 -17.21 -7.87 -4.93
CA ALA A 130 -17.22 -8.80 -6.07
C ALA A 130 -16.29 -8.30 -7.18
N GLU A 131 -16.32 -7.02 -7.48
CA GLU A 131 -15.41 -6.38 -8.42
C GLU A 131 -13.97 -6.44 -7.93
N PHE A 132 -13.74 -6.12 -6.66
CA PHE A 132 -12.40 -6.21 -6.06
C PHE A 132 -11.84 -7.65 -6.13
N ASP A 133 -12.67 -8.66 -5.84
CA ASP A 133 -12.26 -10.06 -5.90
C ASP A 133 -11.94 -10.54 -7.33
N GLN A 134 -12.53 -9.92 -8.36
CA GLN A 134 -12.18 -10.19 -9.76
C GLN A 134 -10.82 -9.58 -10.14
N ILE A 135 -10.56 -8.34 -9.70
CA ILE A 135 -9.33 -7.61 -10.03
C ILE A 135 -8.14 -8.11 -9.20
N PHE A 136 -8.41 -8.48 -7.95
CA PHE A 136 -7.41 -8.97 -7.00
C PHE A 136 -7.80 -10.37 -6.48
N PRO A 137 -7.74 -11.41 -7.33
CA PRO A 137 -8.36 -12.71 -7.04
C PRO A 137 -7.64 -13.50 -5.93
N VAL A 138 -6.32 -13.40 -5.84
CA VAL A 138 -5.48 -14.19 -4.93
C VAL A 138 -4.93 -13.31 -3.83
N GLU A 139 -4.81 -13.87 -2.62
CA GLU A 139 -4.12 -13.19 -1.51
C GLU A 139 -2.63 -13.04 -1.83
N PHE A 140 -2.15 -11.81 -1.92
CA PHE A 140 -0.78 -11.50 -2.36
C PHE A 140 0.28 -12.22 -1.52
N TRP A 141 0.15 -12.17 -0.19
CA TRP A 141 1.13 -12.82 0.68
C TRP A 141 1.13 -14.34 0.58
N ARG A 142 -0.02 -14.94 0.26
CA ARG A 142 -0.06 -16.37 0.00
C ARG A 142 0.72 -16.72 -1.27
N GLU A 143 0.57 -15.92 -2.32
CA GLU A 143 1.31 -16.09 -3.56
C GLU A 143 2.82 -15.91 -3.35
N VAL A 144 3.24 -14.91 -2.56
CA VAL A 144 4.65 -14.73 -2.17
C VAL A 144 5.19 -15.96 -1.45
N VAL A 145 4.46 -16.47 -0.45
CA VAL A 145 4.88 -17.65 0.32
C VAL A 145 5.02 -18.88 -0.57
N ASP A 146 4.05 -19.12 -1.43
CA ASP A 146 4.07 -20.28 -2.36
C ASP A 146 5.24 -20.20 -3.34
N ARG A 147 5.49 -19.01 -3.89
CA ARG A 147 6.62 -18.79 -4.81
C ARG A 147 7.97 -18.93 -4.11
N ILE A 148 8.12 -18.41 -2.91
CA ILE A 148 9.36 -18.56 -2.11
C ILE A 148 9.57 -20.05 -1.77
N ALA A 149 8.54 -20.75 -1.34
CA ALA A 149 8.65 -22.17 -1.03
C ALA A 149 9.07 -23.03 -2.26
N ALA A 150 8.63 -22.64 -3.45
CA ALA A 150 8.97 -23.33 -4.68
C ALA A 150 10.37 -22.98 -5.23
N GLU A 151 10.76 -21.71 -5.16
CA GLU A 151 11.94 -21.21 -5.85
C GLU A 151 13.17 -21.01 -4.91
N VAL A 152 12.95 -20.71 -3.63
CA VAL A 152 14.01 -20.43 -2.64
C VAL A 152 13.60 -20.91 -1.24
N PRO A 153 13.42 -22.23 -1.06
CA PRO A 153 12.80 -22.81 0.14
C PRO A 153 13.55 -22.57 1.46
N ASP A 154 14.82 -22.23 1.39
CA ASP A 154 15.67 -21.97 2.59
C ASP A 154 15.50 -20.56 3.17
N THR A 155 14.59 -19.74 2.61
CA THR A 155 14.37 -18.37 3.07
C THR A 155 13.29 -18.31 4.13
N LEU A 156 13.59 -17.68 5.27
CA LEU A 156 12.63 -17.40 6.33
C LEU A 156 11.94 -16.06 6.06
N LEU A 157 10.62 -16.06 6.14
CA LEU A 157 9.78 -14.88 5.97
C LEU A 157 9.23 -14.42 7.33
N LEU A 158 9.51 -13.18 7.69
CA LEU A 158 9.10 -12.53 8.92
C LEU A 158 8.22 -11.33 8.58
N ALA A 159 6.96 -11.36 8.96
CA ALA A 159 6.02 -10.29 8.71
C ALA A 159 5.78 -9.40 9.92
N GLU A 160 5.66 -8.10 9.72
CA GLU A 160 5.04 -7.21 10.69
C GLU A 160 3.52 -7.25 10.53
N ALA A 161 2.81 -7.54 11.63
CA ALA A 161 1.36 -7.55 11.60
C ALA A 161 0.78 -7.15 12.96
N PHE A 162 -0.20 -6.24 12.92
CA PHE A 162 -0.98 -5.77 14.05
C PHE A 162 -2.43 -6.28 13.98
N TRP A 163 -3.28 -5.81 14.90
CA TRP A 163 -4.73 -5.95 14.90
C TRP A 163 -5.20 -7.40 14.85
N MET A 164 -4.51 -8.25 15.62
CA MET A 164 -4.80 -9.70 15.71
C MET A 164 -4.66 -10.44 14.37
N MET A 165 -3.90 -9.88 13.41
CA MET A 165 -3.61 -10.53 12.13
C MET A 165 -2.43 -11.50 12.22
N GLU A 166 -1.71 -11.55 13.34
CA GLU A 166 -0.52 -12.39 13.53
C GLU A 166 -0.82 -13.86 13.24
N GLY A 167 -1.94 -14.36 13.80
CA GLY A 167 -2.40 -15.72 13.55
C GLY A 167 -2.78 -15.98 12.10
N TYR A 168 -3.33 -15.00 11.42
CA TYR A 168 -3.67 -15.10 10.01
C TYR A 168 -2.41 -15.23 9.13
N PHE A 169 -1.40 -14.39 9.38
CA PHE A 169 -0.13 -14.44 8.63
C PHE A 169 0.59 -15.77 8.79
N VAL A 170 0.64 -16.33 9.98
CA VAL A 170 1.33 -17.61 10.21
C VAL A 170 0.48 -18.80 9.75
N ARG A 171 -0.76 -18.90 10.24
CA ARG A 171 -1.57 -20.13 10.06
C ARG A 171 -2.25 -20.21 8.69
N THR A 172 -2.63 -19.06 8.12
CA THR A 172 -3.38 -19.02 6.86
C THR A 172 -2.47 -18.68 5.68
N LEU A 173 -1.63 -17.66 5.83
CA LEU A 173 -0.74 -17.21 4.76
C LEU A 173 0.57 -18.00 4.69
N GLY A 174 0.97 -18.66 5.77
CA GLY A 174 2.15 -19.52 5.80
C GLY A 174 3.48 -18.78 6.04
N MET A 175 3.44 -17.55 6.54
CA MET A 175 4.65 -16.86 6.99
C MET A 175 5.29 -17.62 8.15
N HIS A 176 6.62 -17.69 8.18
CA HIS A 176 7.34 -18.44 9.20
C HIS A 176 7.23 -17.81 10.59
N ARG A 177 7.26 -16.48 10.66
CA ARG A 177 7.15 -15.71 11.89
C ARG A 177 6.44 -14.38 11.65
N VAL A 178 5.89 -13.87 12.74
CA VAL A 178 5.31 -12.54 12.81
C VAL A 178 5.88 -11.82 14.01
N TYR A 179 6.08 -10.54 13.89
CA TYR A 179 6.33 -9.67 15.02
C TYR A 179 5.31 -8.53 15.04
N ASN A 180 5.12 -8.01 16.24
CA ASN A 180 4.29 -6.85 16.52
C ASN A 180 5.15 -5.88 17.33
N SER A 181 5.24 -4.64 16.88
CA SER A 181 6.05 -3.59 17.53
C SER A 181 5.24 -2.73 18.50
N ALA A 182 4.07 -3.22 18.97
CA ALA A 182 3.24 -2.52 19.95
C ALA A 182 3.83 -2.53 21.36
#